data_cb480c283c604fab1555e30a483868d2
#
_entry.id   cb480c283c604fab1555e30a483868d2
#
_cell.length_a   1.000
_cell.length_b   1.000
_cell.length_c   1.000
_cell.angle_alpha   90.00
_cell.angle_beta   90.00
_cell.angle_gamma   90.00
#
_symmetry.space_group_name_H-M   'P 1'
#
loop_
_entity.id
_entity.type
_entity.pdbx_description
1 polymer ?
#
loop_
_entity_poly.entity_id
_entity_poly.type
_entity_poly.pdbx_seq_one_letter_code
_entity_poly.pdbx_strand_id
1 'polypeptide(L)'
;MRGENAVSADGPGLEEAANGESARKGSVLSAKRAEVREGRDDAGRAEPTTRELVRWLTSQTRPVHGPLFVSTLLRIVNFSLDVVLFGLAAAGAVSSVQGKGLGTYLPALVLVAMAKAAAYYLEQLTGHYVAFKALELLRTMVFSNLWPKAPAIVGATRSGDVLASLTRDVDRIEVVYAHTFAPVVSALVVPPVFVVGAGLAAGWQAVAIPAVCVALALTVVPFSGLRASMRATRRTLELRRELAHHVTDSVFGAEEVVGYGRQLRRLEETDALGRSIGQSAGIARRANAFRRGANVFLALASSIGAAAAATSQGCSPVTVAALAAGCLRLFEGPRGVEDAAGYLDHSLAAARRLWEICHEPPRVADGQETLELAGPAEVSFKGVSYTYAGSPAPALSDFCLDVAAGGHVVLVGPSGSGKTTAASLLLRYDDPDAGEVLLGGTPVSRYTLDSLRRCVVGVFQKCELLDASILENVTLGMPDASEKEVWNALEIACLADEVRQMPDGLATGVGVAGRELSGGQAQRLCLARALLMRPKILVLDEFTANLNAELQTKVRANLRKIPCTILEITHRLDAVAEADLILLLDRGRTVASGPLDAIESEGSLRDFFTKNL
;
A
#
# COMPACT_ATOMS: atom_id res chain seq x y z
N MET A 1 -33.91 40.58 65.37
CA MET A 1 -34.28 39.61 66.46
C MET A 1 -33.88 38.26 65.89
N ARG A 2 -32.73 37.73 66.29
CA ARG A 2 -32.54 36.69 67.32
C ARG A 2 -33.25 35.38 66.89
N GLY A 3 -32.66 34.22 66.76
CA GLY A 3 -31.50 33.58 67.37
C GLY A 3 -31.22 32.30 66.61
N GLU A 4 -29.99 31.89 66.43
CA GLU A 4 -29.25 30.90 67.22
C GLU A 4 -29.91 29.53 67.38
N ASN A 5 -29.31 28.49 66.79
CA ASN A 5 -28.56 27.40 67.45
C ASN A 5 -28.33 26.31 66.39
N ALA A 6 -27.11 26.00 65.93
CA ALA A 6 -26.03 25.23 66.57
C ALA A 6 -26.23 23.70 66.52
N VAL A 7 -25.32 23.05 65.82
CA VAL A 7 -24.55 21.81 66.06
C VAL A 7 -25.18 20.45 65.74
N SER A 8 -24.64 19.74 64.72
CA SER A 8 -23.70 18.65 64.98
C SER A 8 -23.02 18.19 63.69
N ALA A 9 -21.71 18.07 63.77
CA ALA A 9 -20.86 17.43 62.76
C ALA A 9 -20.93 15.91 62.92
N ASP A 10 -20.98 15.21 61.77
CA ASP A 10 -20.26 13.96 61.58
C ASP A 10 -20.14 13.72 60.09
N GLY A 11 -18.90 13.53 59.61
CA GLY A 11 -18.56 13.41 58.21
C GLY A 11 -18.65 11.99 57.66
N PRO A 12 -18.68 11.92 56.31
CA PRO A 12 -17.91 10.93 55.60
C PRO A 12 -17.08 11.63 54.51
N GLY A 13 -15.87 12.05 54.85
CA GLY A 13 -15.00 12.82 53.96
C GLY A 13 -13.76 12.09 53.42
N LEU A 14 -13.63 10.78 53.62
CA LEU A 14 -12.42 10.05 53.25
C LEU A 14 -12.59 9.05 52.09
N GLU A 15 -13.77 8.55 51.79
CA GLU A 15 -13.98 7.66 50.62
C GLU A 15 -14.21 8.43 49.29
N GLU A 16 -14.82 9.61 49.34
CA GLU A 16 -14.96 10.45 48.13
C GLU A 16 -13.62 11.02 47.63
N ALA A 17 -12.66 11.29 48.51
CA ALA A 17 -11.34 11.79 48.14
C ALA A 17 -10.47 10.72 47.43
N ALA A 18 -10.56 9.45 47.81
CA ALA A 18 -9.81 8.35 47.22
C ALA A 18 -10.34 7.99 45.82
N ASN A 19 -11.65 8.03 45.58
CA ASN A 19 -12.27 7.81 44.29
C ASN A 19 -12.01 8.97 43.28
N GLY A 20 -11.98 10.21 43.76
CA GLY A 20 -11.67 11.38 42.96
C GLY A 20 -10.20 11.43 42.48
N GLU A 21 -9.28 10.91 43.28
CA GLU A 21 -7.84 10.88 42.91
C GLU A 21 -7.49 9.75 41.95
N SER A 22 -8.15 8.60 42.07
CA SER A 22 -8.03 7.49 41.10
C SER A 22 -8.63 7.84 39.74
N ALA A 23 -9.80 8.49 39.72
CA ALA A 23 -10.42 8.99 38.48
C ALA A 23 -9.60 10.09 37.80
N ARG A 24 -8.97 11.00 38.59
CA ARG A 24 -8.04 12.02 38.05
C ARG A 24 -6.75 11.41 37.51
N LYS A 25 -6.17 10.42 38.17
CA LYS A 25 -4.98 9.71 37.67
C LYS A 25 -5.27 8.92 36.40
N GLY A 26 -6.44 8.29 36.28
CA GLY A 26 -6.91 7.63 35.06
C GLY A 26 -7.10 8.61 33.90
N SER A 27 -7.71 9.78 34.15
CA SER A 27 -7.93 10.79 33.10
C SER A 27 -6.62 11.47 32.64
N VAL A 28 -5.66 11.66 33.53
CA VAL A 28 -4.34 12.23 33.19
C VAL A 28 -3.46 11.22 32.41
N LEU A 29 -3.59 9.93 32.72
CA LEU A 29 -2.89 8.87 31.96
C LEU A 29 -3.54 8.64 30.59
N SER A 30 -4.88 8.73 30.47
CA SER A 30 -5.57 8.65 29.18
C SER A 30 -5.29 9.88 28.31
N ALA A 31 -5.29 11.09 28.91
CA ALA A 31 -4.91 12.31 28.20
C ALA A 31 -3.44 12.29 27.75
N LYS A 32 -2.51 11.82 28.57
CA LYS A 32 -1.10 11.63 28.17
C LYS A 32 -0.89 10.56 27.09
N ARG A 33 -1.69 9.47 27.10
CA ARG A 33 -1.62 8.46 26.02
C ARG A 33 -2.37 8.91 24.77
N ALA A 34 -3.44 9.69 24.88
CA ALA A 34 -4.08 10.36 23.75
C ALA A 34 -3.15 11.41 23.12
N GLU A 35 -2.48 12.25 23.93
CA GLU A 35 -1.40 13.15 23.44
C GLU A 35 -0.23 12.38 22.82
N VAL A 36 0.12 11.21 23.33
CA VAL A 36 1.15 10.34 22.74
C VAL A 36 0.65 9.66 21.46
N ARG A 37 -0.65 9.41 21.30
CA ARG A 37 -1.25 8.90 20.05
C ARG A 37 -1.46 10.02 19.03
N GLU A 38 -2.02 11.17 19.41
CA GLU A 38 -2.03 12.37 18.57
C GLU A 38 -0.62 12.84 18.23
N GLY A 39 0.32 12.79 19.18
CA GLY A 39 1.73 13.03 18.94
C GLY A 39 2.44 11.90 18.16
N ARG A 40 1.84 10.72 17.97
CA ARG A 40 2.31 9.68 17.03
C ARG A 40 1.74 9.85 15.63
N ASP A 41 0.48 10.28 15.51
CA ASP A 41 -0.14 10.55 14.21
C ASP A 41 0.30 11.91 13.63
N ASP A 42 0.68 12.88 14.51
CA ASP A 42 1.13 14.24 14.15
C ASP A 42 2.57 14.56 14.61
N ALA A 43 3.27 13.62 15.25
CA ALA A 43 4.71 13.77 15.46
C ALA A 43 5.35 13.84 14.09
N GLY A 44 5.48 15.06 13.62
CA GLY A 44 6.08 15.47 12.37
C GLY A 44 7.32 14.66 12.05
N ARG A 45 7.12 13.45 11.51
CA ARG A 45 8.16 12.79 10.78
C ARG A 45 8.42 13.72 9.62
N ALA A 46 9.51 14.48 9.73
CA ALA A 46 9.97 15.31 8.63
C ALA A 46 9.89 14.45 7.37
N GLU A 47 9.13 14.91 6.38
CA GLU A 47 9.05 14.20 5.10
C GLU A 47 10.45 13.81 4.67
N PRO A 48 10.68 12.54 4.26
CA PRO A 48 12.01 12.09 3.89
C PRO A 48 12.56 12.98 2.78
N THR A 49 13.75 13.48 2.97
CA THR A 49 14.44 14.26 1.94
C THR A 49 14.70 13.40 0.71
N THR A 50 14.79 14.01 -0.46
CA THR A 50 15.14 13.29 -1.70
C THR A 50 16.41 12.45 -1.54
N ARG A 51 17.40 12.95 -0.77
CA ARG A 51 18.65 12.22 -0.51
C ARG A 51 18.43 10.97 0.34
N GLU A 52 17.55 11.02 1.31
CA GLU A 52 17.18 9.87 2.14
C GLU A 52 16.42 8.83 1.35
N LEU A 53 15.46 9.24 0.53
CA LEU A 53 14.73 8.34 -0.37
C LEU A 53 15.67 7.61 -1.34
N VAL A 54 16.57 8.35 -1.99
CA VAL A 54 17.55 7.76 -2.91
C VAL A 54 18.47 6.79 -2.18
N ARG A 55 18.97 7.15 -1.00
CA ARG A 55 19.82 6.26 -0.19
C ARG A 55 19.07 5.00 0.22
N TRP A 56 17.81 5.15 0.64
CA TRP A 56 16.97 4.01 1.01
C TRP A 56 16.72 3.09 -0.17
N LEU A 57 16.26 3.60 -1.32
CA LEU A 57 16.05 2.80 -2.54
C LEU A 57 17.34 2.08 -2.97
N THR A 58 18.47 2.80 -2.95
CA THR A 58 19.77 2.23 -3.29
C THR A 58 20.15 1.08 -2.34
N SER A 59 19.84 1.20 -1.05
CA SER A 59 20.12 0.13 -0.09
C SER A 59 19.28 -1.13 -0.34
N GLN A 60 18.03 -0.97 -0.78
CA GLN A 60 17.12 -2.10 -1.07
C GLN A 60 17.45 -2.81 -2.40
N THR A 61 18.07 -2.10 -3.33
CA THR A 61 18.36 -2.61 -4.68
C THR A 61 19.84 -2.94 -4.91
N ARG A 62 20.62 -3.17 -3.85
CA ARG A 62 22.04 -3.52 -3.95
C ARG A 62 22.39 -4.61 -4.98
N PRO A 63 21.61 -5.72 -5.12
CA PRO A 63 21.93 -6.77 -6.07
C PRO A 63 21.97 -6.32 -7.54
N VAL A 64 21.28 -5.22 -7.91
CA VAL A 64 21.24 -4.73 -9.30
C VAL A 64 22.33 -3.71 -9.61
N HIS A 65 23.14 -3.26 -8.65
CA HIS A 65 24.15 -2.21 -8.88
C HIS A 65 25.24 -2.64 -9.87
N GLY A 66 25.74 -3.89 -9.79
CA GLY A 66 26.71 -4.41 -10.76
C GLY A 66 26.17 -4.43 -12.18
N PRO A 67 25.05 -5.10 -12.46
CA PRO A 67 24.38 -5.04 -13.75
C PRO A 67 24.04 -3.63 -14.23
N LEU A 68 23.63 -2.70 -13.34
CA LEU A 68 23.37 -1.30 -13.68
C LEU A 68 24.63 -0.57 -14.16
N PHE A 69 25.77 -0.83 -13.52
CA PHE A 69 27.06 -0.29 -13.97
C PHE A 69 27.42 -0.80 -15.37
N VAL A 70 27.25 -2.10 -15.61
CA VAL A 70 27.49 -2.70 -16.94
C VAL A 70 26.57 -2.10 -18.00
N SER A 71 25.26 -1.98 -17.72
CA SER A 71 24.29 -1.35 -18.62
C SER A 71 24.67 0.10 -18.92
N THR A 72 25.11 0.86 -17.91
CA THR A 72 25.57 2.25 -18.08
C THR A 72 26.82 2.35 -18.95
N LEU A 73 27.78 1.45 -18.77
CA LEU A 73 28.99 1.40 -19.62
C LEU A 73 28.63 1.07 -21.07
N LEU A 74 27.76 0.08 -21.29
CA LEU A 74 27.25 -0.27 -22.60
C LEU A 74 26.50 0.89 -23.26
N ARG A 75 25.73 1.66 -22.48
CA ARG A 75 25.07 2.89 -22.96
C ARG A 75 26.07 3.94 -23.41
N ILE A 76 27.16 4.17 -22.68
CA ILE A 76 28.23 5.09 -23.05
C ILE A 76 28.88 4.64 -24.35
N VAL A 77 29.20 3.35 -24.48
CA VAL A 77 29.78 2.76 -25.68
C VAL A 77 28.84 2.89 -26.89
N ASN A 78 27.58 2.49 -26.72
CA ASN A 78 26.55 2.60 -27.76
C ASN A 78 26.39 4.04 -28.25
N PHE A 79 26.27 5.01 -27.35
CA PHE A 79 26.13 6.42 -27.69
C PHE A 79 27.40 6.98 -28.39
N SER A 80 28.61 6.60 -27.95
CA SER A 80 29.86 6.99 -28.60
C SER A 80 29.96 6.43 -30.01
N LEU A 81 29.61 5.14 -30.19
CA LEU A 81 29.58 4.50 -31.49
C LEU A 81 28.54 5.14 -32.43
N ASP A 82 27.44 5.62 -31.90
CA ASP A 82 26.43 6.33 -32.68
C ASP A 82 26.96 7.65 -33.25
N VAL A 83 27.65 8.45 -32.41
CA VAL A 83 28.30 9.70 -32.86
C VAL A 83 29.37 9.42 -33.91
N VAL A 84 30.21 8.40 -33.69
CA VAL A 84 31.26 7.97 -34.66
C VAL A 84 30.65 7.49 -35.97
N LEU A 85 29.58 6.69 -35.91
CA LEU A 85 28.89 6.16 -37.09
C LEU A 85 28.36 7.28 -37.99
N PHE A 86 27.69 8.28 -37.40
CA PHE A 86 27.20 9.44 -38.18
C PHE A 86 28.33 10.28 -38.75
N GLY A 87 29.40 10.50 -38.00
CA GLY A 87 30.60 11.19 -38.48
C GLY A 87 31.26 10.46 -39.67
N LEU A 88 31.46 9.14 -39.56
CA LEU A 88 32.01 8.32 -40.63
C LEU A 88 31.10 8.27 -41.86
N ALA A 89 29.79 8.20 -41.67
CA ALA A 89 28.84 8.21 -42.77
C ALA A 89 28.91 9.53 -43.57
N ALA A 90 28.94 10.67 -42.86
CA ALA A 90 29.11 11.98 -43.52
C ALA A 90 30.47 12.12 -44.19
N ALA A 91 31.55 11.66 -43.57
CA ALA A 91 32.88 11.63 -44.14
C ALA A 91 32.95 10.79 -45.44
N GLY A 92 32.36 9.60 -45.41
CA GLY A 92 32.28 8.70 -46.55
C GLY A 92 31.48 9.29 -47.72
N ALA A 93 30.34 9.93 -47.42
CA ALA A 93 29.52 10.60 -48.42
C ALA A 93 30.28 11.73 -49.13
N VAL A 94 30.94 12.62 -48.36
CA VAL A 94 31.75 13.72 -48.95
C VAL A 94 32.96 13.19 -49.74
N SER A 95 33.64 12.16 -49.21
CA SER A 95 34.77 11.51 -49.92
C SER A 95 34.32 10.90 -51.25
N SER A 96 33.15 10.28 -51.31
CA SER A 96 32.58 9.71 -52.54
C SER A 96 32.28 10.80 -53.59
N VAL A 97 31.69 11.95 -53.13
CA VAL A 97 31.45 13.11 -54.03
C VAL A 97 32.78 13.69 -54.59
N GLN A 98 33.88 13.62 -53.84
CA GLN A 98 35.21 14.03 -54.28
C GLN A 98 35.89 13.01 -55.18
N GLY A 99 35.22 11.93 -55.57
CA GLY A 99 35.76 10.91 -56.48
C GLY A 99 36.73 9.91 -55.84
N LYS A 100 36.90 9.95 -54.49
CA LYS A 100 37.79 9.02 -53.75
C LYS A 100 37.15 7.67 -53.45
N GLY A 101 35.88 7.53 -53.81
CA GLY A 101 35.09 6.31 -53.57
C GLY A 101 34.72 6.04 -52.16
N LEU A 102 33.61 5.31 -51.95
CA LEU A 102 33.09 4.91 -50.62
C LEU A 102 33.89 3.74 -50.01
N GLY A 103 34.67 3.02 -50.81
CA GLY A 103 35.34 1.78 -50.41
C GLY A 103 36.27 1.90 -49.21
N THR A 104 36.88 3.08 -49.02
CA THR A 104 37.75 3.34 -47.86
C THR A 104 36.99 3.39 -46.53
N TYR A 105 35.74 3.90 -46.53
CA TYR A 105 34.91 4.08 -45.32
C TYR A 105 33.98 2.90 -45.08
N LEU A 106 33.62 2.14 -46.11
CA LEU A 106 32.62 1.07 -46.00
C LEU A 106 32.98 -0.01 -44.98
N PRO A 107 34.22 -0.55 -44.90
CA PRO A 107 34.57 -1.54 -43.88
C PRO A 107 34.45 -0.99 -42.44
N ALA A 108 34.91 0.27 -42.25
CA ALA A 108 34.80 0.94 -40.93
C ALA A 108 33.32 1.20 -40.53
N LEU A 109 32.49 1.63 -41.48
CA LEU A 109 31.05 1.82 -41.25
C LEU A 109 30.36 0.51 -40.86
N VAL A 110 30.64 -0.58 -41.58
CA VAL A 110 30.09 -1.90 -41.27
C VAL A 110 30.54 -2.36 -39.88
N LEU A 111 31.84 -2.24 -39.58
CA LEU A 111 32.38 -2.65 -38.29
C LEU A 111 31.75 -1.84 -37.12
N VAL A 112 31.70 -0.52 -37.26
CA VAL A 112 31.10 0.36 -36.24
C VAL A 112 29.60 0.11 -36.09
N ALA A 113 28.88 -0.12 -37.19
CA ALA A 113 27.46 -0.45 -37.16
C ALA A 113 27.19 -1.79 -36.45
N MET A 114 28.01 -2.82 -36.73
CA MET A 114 27.92 -4.11 -36.04
C MET A 114 28.24 -3.98 -34.55
N ALA A 115 29.31 -3.26 -34.19
CA ALA A 115 29.69 -3.01 -32.80
C ALA A 115 28.60 -2.24 -32.07
N LYS A 116 28.01 -1.22 -32.73
CA LYS A 116 26.86 -0.47 -32.18
C LYS A 116 25.64 -1.36 -31.96
N ALA A 117 25.29 -2.20 -32.91
CA ALA A 117 24.17 -3.13 -32.79
C ALA A 117 24.36 -4.10 -31.63
N ALA A 118 25.56 -4.65 -31.48
CA ALA A 118 25.92 -5.53 -30.37
C ALA A 118 25.85 -4.78 -29.00
N ALA A 119 26.46 -3.59 -28.95
CA ALA A 119 26.41 -2.75 -27.74
C ALA A 119 24.98 -2.37 -27.35
N TYR A 120 24.15 -2.01 -28.33
CA TYR A 120 22.73 -1.70 -28.11
C TYR A 120 21.95 -2.91 -27.59
N TYR A 121 22.15 -4.09 -28.22
CA TYR A 121 21.50 -5.32 -27.76
C TYR A 121 21.86 -5.66 -26.31
N LEU A 122 23.16 -5.62 -25.98
CA LEU A 122 23.63 -5.91 -24.64
C LEU A 122 23.18 -4.85 -23.62
N GLU A 123 23.14 -3.58 -23.99
CA GLU A 123 22.58 -2.49 -23.20
C GLU A 123 21.12 -2.76 -22.86
N GLN A 124 20.29 -3.09 -23.85
CA GLN A 124 18.87 -3.38 -23.64
C GLN A 124 18.67 -4.61 -22.75
N LEU A 125 19.40 -5.69 -23.04
CA LEU A 125 19.33 -6.92 -22.26
C LEU A 125 19.67 -6.68 -20.76
N THR A 126 20.79 -6.00 -20.50
CA THR A 126 21.23 -5.71 -19.14
C THR A 126 20.33 -4.66 -18.46
N GLY A 127 19.84 -3.66 -19.19
CA GLY A 127 18.93 -2.64 -18.69
C GLY A 127 17.58 -3.23 -18.26
N HIS A 128 16.98 -4.09 -19.06
CA HIS A 128 15.74 -4.78 -18.70
C HIS A 128 15.93 -5.77 -17.54
N TYR A 129 17.06 -6.50 -17.51
CA TYR A 129 17.38 -7.34 -16.37
C TYR A 129 17.42 -6.54 -15.06
N VAL A 130 18.09 -5.38 -15.05
CA VAL A 130 18.15 -4.47 -13.90
C VAL A 130 16.74 -4.02 -13.49
N ALA A 131 15.93 -3.61 -14.46
CA ALA A 131 14.57 -3.14 -14.25
C ALA A 131 13.69 -4.19 -13.59
N PHE A 132 13.60 -5.39 -14.17
CA PHE A 132 12.77 -6.47 -13.65
C PHE A 132 13.26 -6.99 -12.30
N LYS A 133 14.58 -7.06 -12.09
CA LYS A 133 15.13 -7.51 -10.81
C LYS A 133 14.91 -6.46 -9.70
N ALA A 134 15.02 -5.17 -10.00
CA ALA A 134 14.67 -4.10 -9.06
C ALA A 134 13.18 -4.14 -8.70
N LEU A 135 12.31 -4.39 -9.68
CA LEU A 135 10.87 -4.52 -9.51
C LEU A 135 10.50 -5.69 -8.59
N GLU A 136 11.12 -6.88 -8.81
CA GLU A 136 10.97 -8.05 -7.94
C GLU A 136 11.37 -7.73 -6.50
N LEU A 137 12.55 -7.14 -6.29
CA LEU A 137 13.07 -6.82 -4.97
C LEU A 137 12.16 -5.82 -4.23
N LEU A 138 11.70 -4.78 -4.91
CA LEU A 138 10.83 -3.76 -4.31
C LEU A 138 9.45 -4.32 -3.99
N ARG A 139 8.84 -5.12 -4.86
CA ARG A 139 7.56 -5.76 -4.60
C ARG A 139 7.63 -6.68 -3.39
N THR A 140 8.62 -7.56 -3.35
CA THR A 140 8.83 -8.48 -2.21
C THR A 140 9.03 -7.71 -0.92
N MET A 141 9.86 -6.65 -0.94
CA MET A 141 10.11 -5.80 0.23
C MET A 141 8.82 -5.14 0.74
N VAL A 142 8.06 -4.49 -0.13
CA VAL A 142 6.83 -3.80 0.28
C VAL A 142 5.82 -4.81 0.82
N PHE A 143 5.64 -5.93 0.15
CA PHE A 143 4.72 -6.98 0.56
C PHE A 143 5.09 -7.58 1.92
N SER A 144 6.38 -7.87 2.16
CA SER A 144 6.84 -8.37 3.46
C SER A 144 6.66 -7.36 4.60
N ASN A 145 6.71 -6.05 4.31
CA ASN A 145 6.47 -5.00 5.29
C ASN A 145 4.98 -4.73 5.57
N LEU A 146 4.07 -5.22 4.71
CA LEU A 146 2.62 -5.06 4.93
C LEU A 146 2.07 -6.03 5.98
N TRP A 147 2.53 -7.29 5.98
CA TRP A 147 2.00 -8.34 6.86
C TRP A 147 2.01 -8.01 8.34
N PRO A 148 3.10 -7.46 8.93
CA PRO A 148 3.10 -7.10 10.35
C PRO A 148 2.11 -6.00 10.73
N LYS A 149 1.58 -5.27 9.74
CA LYS A 149 0.66 -4.14 9.91
C LYS A 149 -0.79 -4.51 9.66
N ALA A 150 -1.04 -5.74 9.17
CA ALA A 150 -2.39 -6.24 8.96
C ALA A 150 -3.03 -6.67 10.31
N PRO A 151 -4.36 -6.52 10.46
CA PRO A 151 -5.30 -6.00 9.47
C PRO A 151 -5.44 -4.46 9.50
N ALA A 152 -4.82 -3.76 10.44
CA ALA A 152 -5.03 -2.33 10.69
C ALA A 152 -4.79 -1.44 9.45
N ILE A 153 -3.76 -1.76 8.65
CA ILE A 153 -3.43 -0.98 7.45
C ILE A 153 -4.53 -1.08 6.38
N VAL A 154 -5.22 -2.22 6.30
CA VAL A 154 -6.32 -2.42 5.34
C VAL A 154 -7.59 -1.68 5.78
N GLY A 155 -7.83 -1.60 7.09
CA GLY A 155 -8.96 -0.87 7.67
C GLY A 155 -8.79 0.65 7.66
N ALA A 156 -7.56 1.14 7.86
CA ALA A 156 -7.25 2.57 7.89
C ALA A 156 -7.05 3.20 6.50
N THR A 157 -6.50 2.42 5.56
CA THR A 157 -6.21 2.86 4.19
C THR A 157 -7.21 2.20 3.24
N ARG A 158 -7.71 2.94 2.24
CA ARG A 158 -8.54 2.31 1.20
C ARG A 158 -7.73 1.18 0.53
N SER A 159 -8.23 -0.04 0.54
CA SER A 159 -7.56 -1.23 -0.02
C SER A 159 -7.02 -1.00 -1.44
N GLY A 160 -7.71 -0.14 -2.23
CA GLY A 160 -7.28 0.27 -3.56
C GLY A 160 -5.97 1.08 -3.58
N ASP A 161 -5.68 1.88 -2.55
CA ASP A 161 -4.45 2.68 -2.47
C ASP A 161 -3.23 1.79 -2.15
N VAL A 162 -3.41 0.80 -1.28
CA VAL A 162 -2.37 -0.21 -0.99
C VAL A 162 -2.05 -1.03 -2.23
N LEU A 163 -3.07 -1.53 -2.93
CA LEU A 163 -2.90 -2.27 -4.19
C LEU A 163 -2.25 -1.40 -5.28
N ALA A 164 -2.64 -0.12 -5.37
CA ALA A 164 -2.03 0.83 -6.30
C ALA A 164 -0.55 1.08 -5.99
N SER A 165 -0.16 1.10 -4.71
CA SER A 165 1.24 1.26 -4.30
C SER A 165 2.07 0.01 -4.61
N LEU A 166 1.52 -1.19 -4.38
CA LEU A 166 2.19 -2.45 -4.70
C LEU A 166 2.44 -2.66 -6.20
N THR A 167 1.56 -2.13 -7.04
CA THR A 167 1.65 -2.30 -8.50
C THR A 167 2.21 -1.05 -9.17
N ARG A 168 1.43 0.02 -9.26
CA ARG A 168 1.75 1.22 -10.05
C ARG A 168 2.93 2.04 -9.52
N ASP A 169 3.13 2.08 -8.19
CA ASP A 169 4.21 2.88 -7.63
C ASP A 169 5.55 2.16 -7.77
N VAL A 170 5.57 0.84 -7.64
CA VAL A 170 6.77 0.04 -7.90
C VAL A 170 7.16 0.13 -9.38
N ASP A 171 6.19 0.05 -10.32
CA ASP A 171 6.44 0.21 -11.75
C ASP A 171 7.00 1.60 -12.11
N ARG A 172 6.57 2.66 -11.39
CA ARG A 172 7.12 4.02 -11.57
C ARG A 172 8.57 4.15 -11.12
N ILE A 173 8.98 3.39 -10.12
CA ILE A 173 10.37 3.39 -9.65
C ILE A 173 11.26 2.59 -10.61
N GLU A 174 10.75 1.52 -11.22
CA GLU A 174 11.46 0.74 -12.25
C GLU A 174 11.99 1.64 -13.37
N VAL A 175 11.18 2.61 -13.81
CA VAL A 175 11.54 3.57 -14.86
C VAL A 175 12.84 4.34 -14.54
N VAL A 176 13.16 4.60 -13.27
CA VAL A 176 14.43 5.24 -12.86
C VAL A 176 15.63 4.36 -13.22
N TYR A 177 15.53 3.08 -12.94
CA TYR A 177 16.61 2.14 -13.22
C TYR A 177 16.80 1.88 -14.72
N ALA A 178 15.69 1.73 -15.46
CA ALA A 178 15.73 1.43 -16.89
C ALA A 178 16.05 2.66 -17.76
N HIS A 179 15.45 3.83 -17.43
CA HIS A 179 15.38 4.96 -18.37
C HIS A 179 15.91 6.29 -17.81
N THR A 180 16.47 6.32 -16.60
CA THR A 180 16.97 7.58 -16.01
C THR A 180 18.48 7.54 -15.78
N PHE A 181 18.97 6.53 -15.07
CA PHE A 181 20.37 6.52 -14.61
C PHE A 181 21.37 6.46 -15.78
N ALA A 182 21.28 5.43 -16.63
CA ALA A 182 22.22 5.23 -17.72
C ALA A 182 22.18 6.36 -18.79
N PRO A 183 21.02 6.88 -19.25
CA PRO A 183 20.94 8.04 -20.12
C PRO A 183 21.58 9.30 -19.54
N VAL A 184 21.33 9.62 -18.26
CA VAL A 184 21.90 10.81 -17.62
C VAL A 184 23.43 10.72 -17.53
N VAL A 185 23.97 9.57 -17.08
CA VAL A 185 25.41 9.38 -16.98
C VAL A 185 26.07 9.45 -18.36
N SER A 186 25.50 8.80 -19.38
CA SER A 186 26.04 8.84 -20.75
C SER A 186 26.01 10.26 -21.35
N ALA A 187 24.97 11.06 -21.06
CA ALA A 187 24.86 12.45 -21.49
C ALA A 187 25.90 13.38 -20.85
N LEU A 188 26.35 13.06 -19.64
CA LEU A 188 27.40 13.80 -18.93
C LEU A 188 28.80 13.40 -19.37
N VAL A 189 29.00 12.17 -19.90
CA VAL A 189 30.30 11.63 -20.26
C VAL A 189 30.59 11.81 -21.74
N VAL A 190 29.69 11.39 -22.64
CA VAL A 190 29.98 11.30 -24.08
C VAL A 190 30.20 12.67 -24.73
N PRO A 191 29.36 13.71 -24.53
CA PRO A 191 29.57 15.00 -25.20
C PRO A 191 30.88 15.71 -24.79
N PRO A 192 31.28 15.78 -23.50
CA PRO A 192 32.61 16.33 -23.16
C PRO A 192 33.76 15.54 -23.74
N VAL A 193 33.71 14.21 -23.74
CA VAL A 193 34.74 13.36 -24.36
C VAL A 193 34.84 13.63 -25.86
N PHE A 194 33.72 13.75 -26.56
CA PHE A 194 33.70 14.10 -27.98
C PHE A 194 34.30 15.49 -28.23
N VAL A 195 33.93 16.51 -27.45
CA VAL A 195 34.47 17.88 -27.60
C VAL A 195 35.98 17.88 -27.41
N VAL A 196 36.52 17.17 -26.44
CA VAL A 196 37.95 17.03 -26.23
C VAL A 196 38.62 16.30 -27.40
N GLY A 197 38.11 15.15 -27.82
CA GLY A 197 38.67 14.37 -28.95
C GLY A 197 38.61 15.13 -30.27
N ALA A 198 37.51 15.79 -30.56
CA ALA A 198 37.35 16.59 -31.78
C ALA A 198 38.23 17.87 -31.74
N GLY A 199 38.40 18.50 -30.57
CA GLY A 199 39.29 19.63 -30.37
C GLY A 199 40.76 19.27 -30.61
N LEU A 200 41.19 18.10 -30.18
CA LEU A 200 42.55 17.59 -30.48
C LEU A 200 42.75 17.25 -31.97
N ALA A 201 41.71 16.76 -32.65
CA ALA A 201 41.77 16.34 -34.04
C ALA A 201 41.58 17.49 -35.06
N ALA A 202 40.65 18.42 -34.80
CA ALA A 202 40.24 19.47 -35.72
C ALA A 202 40.55 20.89 -35.24
N GLY A 203 41.16 21.04 -34.05
CA GLY A 203 41.46 22.31 -33.42
C GLY A 203 40.34 22.82 -32.47
N TRP A 204 40.78 23.50 -31.43
CA TRP A 204 39.85 23.97 -30.35
C TRP A 204 38.85 25.02 -30.83
N GLN A 205 39.18 25.81 -31.85
CA GLN A 205 38.26 26.79 -32.42
C GLN A 205 37.07 26.12 -33.13
N ALA A 206 37.29 24.92 -33.74
CA ALA A 206 36.23 24.18 -34.41
C ALA A 206 35.16 23.63 -33.44
N VAL A 207 35.53 23.42 -32.18
CA VAL A 207 34.63 22.84 -31.16
C VAL A 207 34.16 23.85 -30.11
N ALA A 208 34.57 25.11 -30.18
CA ALA A 208 34.20 26.15 -29.19
C ALA A 208 32.68 26.38 -29.18
N ILE A 209 32.03 26.52 -30.33
CA ILE A 209 30.56 26.67 -30.42
C ILE A 209 29.85 25.40 -29.97
N PRO A 210 30.19 24.20 -30.45
CA PRO A 210 29.68 22.92 -29.91
C PRO A 210 29.78 22.80 -28.40
N ALA A 211 30.94 23.16 -27.80
CA ALA A 211 31.13 23.09 -26.35
C ALA A 211 30.16 23.98 -25.60
N VAL A 212 29.98 25.23 -26.03
CA VAL A 212 29.01 26.18 -25.45
C VAL A 212 27.57 25.65 -25.61
N CYS A 213 27.20 25.18 -26.79
CA CYS A 213 25.87 24.64 -27.07
C CYS A 213 25.56 23.41 -26.17
N VAL A 214 26.50 22.48 -26.03
CA VAL A 214 26.37 21.31 -25.14
C VAL A 214 26.27 21.75 -23.67
N ALA A 215 27.12 22.67 -23.23
CA ALA A 215 27.07 23.21 -21.87
C ALA A 215 25.70 23.84 -21.57
N LEU A 216 25.17 24.66 -22.48
CA LEU A 216 23.82 25.24 -22.35
C LEU A 216 22.72 24.16 -22.33
N ALA A 217 22.81 23.16 -23.18
CA ALA A 217 21.85 22.06 -23.26
C ALA A 217 21.83 21.20 -22.00
N LEU A 218 22.96 21.04 -21.30
CA LEU A 218 23.06 20.23 -20.09
C LEU A 218 22.80 21.04 -18.79
N THR A 219 23.07 22.38 -18.80
CA THR A 219 23.00 23.19 -17.56
C THR A 219 21.83 24.18 -17.53
N VAL A 220 21.42 24.77 -18.65
CA VAL A 220 20.39 25.82 -18.70
C VAL A 220 19.04 25.26 -19.13
N VAL A 221 19.04 24.50 -20.25
CA VAL A 221 17.78 24.02 -20.86
C VAL A 221 16.96 23.15 -19.90
N PRO A 222 17.52 22.16 -19.18
CA PRO A 222 16.74 21.30 -18.28
C PRO A 222 16.03 22.06 -17.16
N PHE A 223 16.65 23.15 -16.67
CA PHE A 223 16.10 23.96 -15.59
C PHE A 223 15.11 25.04 -16.07
N SER A 224 15.03 25.27 -17.41
CA SER A 224 14.10 26.25 -17.99
C SER A 224 12.66 25.84 -17.77
N GLY A 225 11.91 26.64 -16.98
CA GLY A 225 10.51 26.35 -16.66
C GLY A 225 10.27 25.16 -15.75
N LEU A 226 11.32 24.54 -15.15
CA LEU A 226 11.22 23.31 -14.34
C LEU A 226 10.23 23.50 -13.18
N ARG A 227 10.35 24.58 -12.39
CA ARG A 227 9.46 24.84 -11.24
C ARG A 227 7.98 24.98 -11.63
N ALA A 228 7.71 25.59 -12.78
CA ALA A 228 6.34 25.74 -13.30
C ALA A 228 5.80 24.38 -13.78
N SER A 229 6.62 23.62 -14.50
CA SER A 229 6.29 22.28 -14.98
C SER A 229 5.99 21.34 -13.82
N MET A 230 6.83 21.29 -12.77
CA MET A 230 6.65 20.46 -11.58
C MET A 230 5.35 20.79 -10.84
N ARG A 231 5.07 22.08 -10.60
CA ARG A 231 3.81 22.52 -9.97
C ARG A 231 2.59 22.09 -10.79
N ALA A 232 2.65 22.30 -12.10
CA ALA A 232 1.58 21.92 -13.01
C ALA A 232 1.37 20.39 -13.05
N THR A 233 2.45 19.60 -13.03
CA THR A 233 2.38 18.14 -12.97
C THR A 233 1.73 17.65 -11.66
N ARG A 234 2.13 18.20 -10.51
CA ARG A 234 1.49 17.87 -9.21
C ARG A 234 0.00 18.18 -9.23
N ARG A 235 -0.37 19.39 -9.69
CA ARG A 235 -1.79 19.77 -9.80
C ARG A 235 -2.57 18.88 -10.75
N THR A 236 -1.97 18.47 -11.86
CA THR A 236 -2.58 17.51 -12.81
C THR A 236 -2.83 16.16 -12.17
N LEU A 237 -1.91 15.67 -11.31
CA LEU A 237 -2.07 14.42 -10.59
C LEU A 237 -3.18 14.47 -9.54
N GLU A 238 -3.29 15.59 -8.80
CA GLU A 238 -4.39 15.82 -7.86
C GLU A 238 -5.73 15.79 -8.57
N LEU A 239 -5.89 16.57 -9.64
CA LEU A 239 -7.12 16.61 -10.44
C LEU A 239 -7.47 15.26 -11.08
N ARG A 240 -6.48 14.46 -11.48
CA ARG A 240 -6.71 13.10 -11.98
C ARG A 240 -7.21 12.15 -10.89
N ARG A 241 -6.73 12.30 -9.65
CA ARG A 241 -7.27 11.54 -8.51
C ARG A 241 -8.71 11.93 -8.23
N GLU A 242 -9.00 13.23 -8.21
CA GLU A 242 -10.34 13.76 -8.02
C GLU A 242 -11.29 13.24 -9.11
N LEU A 243 -10.87 13.26 -10.37
CA LEU A 243 -11.63 12.68 -11.48
C LEU A 243 -11.85 11.17 -11.31
N ALA A 244 -10.82 10.43 -10.91
CA ALA A 244 -10.94 8.99 -10.69
C ALA A 244 -11.95 8.68 -9.56
N HIS A 245 -11.92 9.42 -8.44
CA HIS A 245 -12.93 9.30 -7.40
C HIS A 245 -14.33 9.62 -7.91
N HIS A 246 -14.49 10.74 -8.61
CA HIS A 246 -15.76 11.16 -9.16
C HIS A 246 -16.37 10.12 -10.12
N VAL A 247 -15.54 9.52 -10.99
CA VAL A 247 -15.97 8.46 -11.91
C VAL A 247 -16.32 7.18 -11.15
N THR A 248 -15.48 6.77 -10.19
CA THR A 248 -15.72 5.59 -9.36
C THR A 248 -17.02 5.71 -8.59
N ASP A 249 -17.25 6.84 -7.92
CA ASP A 249 -18.51 7.10 -7.18
C ASP A 249 -19.71 7.10 -8.13
N SER A 250 -19.56 7.62 -9.36
CA SER A 250 -20.63 7.64 -10.35
C SER A 250 -20.97 6.24 -10.88
N VAL A 251 -19.97 5.35 -10.99
CA VAL A 251 -20.17 3.97 -11.46
C VAL A 251 -20.78 3.11 -10.35
N PHE A 252 -20.26 3.19 -9.12
CA PHE A 252 -20.82 2.43 -8.00
C PHE A 252 -22.20 2.93 -7.57
N GLY A 253 -22.47 4.24 -7.69
CA GLY A 253 -23.79 4.84 -7.44
C GLY A 253 -24.62 5.03 -8.71
N ALA A 254 -24.42 4.22 -9.77
CA ALA A 254 -25.09 4.41 -11.05
C ALA A 254 -26.63 4.30 -10.94
N GLU A 255 -27.12 3.41 -10.09
CA GLU A 255 -28.57 3.24 -9.85
C GLU A 255 -29.17 4.52 -9.26
N GLU A 256 -28.52 5.13 -8.27
CA GLU A 256 -28.96 6.38 -7.65
C GLU A 256 -28.83 7.54 -8.62
N VAL A 257 -27.71 7.64 -9.36
CA VAL A 257 -27.49 8.70 -10.34
C VAL A 257 -28.58 8.69 -11.41
N VAL A 258 -28.96 7.48 -11.90
CA VAL A 258 -30.01 7.30 -12.88
C VAL A 258 -31.37 7.51 -12.23
N GLY A 259 -31.64 6.93 -11.07
CA GLY A 259 -32.90 7.01 -10.34
C GLY A 259 -33.30 8.46 -9.99
N TYR A 260 -32.31 9.30 -9.64
CA TYR A 260 -32.55 10.72 -9.35
C TYR A 260 -32.35 11.67 -10.54
N GLY A 261 -32.11 11.15 -11.77
CA GLY A 261 -31.99 11.96 -12.99
C GLY A 261 -30.76 12.90 -12.98
N ARG A 262 -29.64 12.50 -12.36
CA ARG A 262 -28.44 13.35 -12.17
C ARG A 262 -27.34 13.10 -13.20
N GLN A 263 -27.57 12.33 -14.24
CA GLN A 263 -26.55 11.92 -15.22
C GLN A 263 -25.90 13.13 -15.91
N LEU A 264 -26.70 14.12 -16.36
CA LEU A 264 -26.16 15.30 -17.03
C LEU A 264 -25.27 16.13 -16.12
N ARG A 265 -25.65 16.30 -14.86
CA ARG A 265 -24.84 17.02 -13.87
C ARG A 265 -23.51 16.32 -13.59
N ARG A 266 -23.52 15.00 -13.43
CA ARG A 266 -22.28 14.22 -13.22
C ARG A 266 -21.37 14.29 -14.44
N LEU A 267 -21.95 14.34 -15.65
CA LEU A 267 -21.18 14.53 -16.88
C LEU A 267 -20.56 15.93 -16.96
N GLU A 268 -21.29 16.98 -16.59
CA GLU A 268 -20.77 18.36 -16.54
C GLU A 268 -19.63 18.51 -15.53
N GLU A 269 -19.74 17.90 -14.35
CA GLU A 269 -18.69 17.85 -13.32
C GLU A 269 -17.45 17.12 -13.83
N THR A 270 -17.62 15.98 -14.51
CA THR A 270 -16.55 15.21 -15.17
C THR A 270 -15.83 16.06 -16.22
N ASP A 271 -16.57 16.77 -17.05
CA ASP A 271 -16.03 17.63 -18.12
C ASP A 271 -15.30 18.85 -17.55
N ALA A 272 -15.80 19.44 -16.46
CA ALA A 272 -15.12 20.52 -15.74
C ALA A 272 -13.76 20.10 -15.18
N LEU A 273 -13.69 18.91 -14.55
CA LEU A 273 -12.44 18.31 -14.11
C LEU A 273 -11.50 18.02 -15.28
N GLY A 274 -12.04 17.49 -16.39
CA GLY A 274 -11.28 17.25 -17.63
C GLY A 274 -10.66 18.52 -18.20
N ARG A 275 -11.40 19.63 -18.24
CA ARG A 275 -10.88 20.94 -18.67
C ARG A 275 -9.77 21.46 -17.73
N SER A 276 -9.96 21.33 -16.42
CA SER A 276 -8.97 21.74 -15.44
C SER A 276 -7.66 20.93 -15.55
N ILE A 277 -7.77 19.62 -15.80
CA ILE A 277 -6.64 18.74 -16.12
C ILE A 277 -5.93 19.21 -17.38
N GLY A 278 -6.69 19.50 -18.45
CA GLY A 278 -6.16 19.97 -19.74
C GLY A 278 -5.37 21.28 -19.61
N GLN A 279 -5.90 22.25 -18.84
CA GLN A 279 -5.24 23.53 -18.59
C GLN A 279 -3.93 23.35 -17.80
N SER A 280 -3.97 22.57 -16.71
CA SER A 280 -2.79 22.31 -15.88
C SER A 280 -1.71 21.54 -16.66
N ALA A 281 -2.08 20.46 -17.37
CA ALA A 281 -1.17 19.71 -18.20
C ALA A 281 -0.59 20.54 -19.36
N GLY A 282 -1.34 21.53 -19.86
CA GLY A 282 -0.90 22.46 -20.90
C GLY A 282 0.35 23.25 -20.52
N ILE A 283 0.49 23.66 -19.25
CA ILE A 283 1.66 24.39 -18.75
C ILE A 283 2.92 23.50 -18.85
N ALA A 284 2.84 22.27 -18.36
CA ALA A 284 3.95 21.33 -18.42
C ALA A 284 4.32 20.99 -19.87
N ARG A 285 3.33 20.78 -20.76
CA ARG A 285 3.57 20.52 -22.20
C ARG A 285 4.28 21.69 -22.87
N ARG A 286 3.91 22.94 -22.59
CA ARG A 286 4.58 24.13 -23.15
C ARG A 286 6.02 24.23 -22.71
N ALA A 287 6.32 23.98 -21.42
CA ALA A 287 7.68 23.97 -20.90
C ALA A 287 8.54 22.87 -21.59
N ASN A 288 7.97 21.66 -21.78
CA ASN A 288 8.65 20.59 -22.47
C ASN A 288 8.86 20.92 -23.96
N ALA A 289 7.86 21.47 -24.64
CA ALA A 289 8.00 21.88 -26.04
C ALA A 289 9.09 22.96 -26.22
N PHE A 290 9.18 23.93 -25.30
CA PHE A 290 10.25 24.93 -25.31
C PHE A 290 11.64 24.28 -25.16
N ARG A 291 11.81 23.40 -24.18
CA ARG A 291 13.09 22.70 -23.97
C ARG A 291 13.50 21.88 -25.18
N ARG A 292 12.57 21.09 -25.77
CA ARG A 292 12.81 20.31 -26.98
C ARG A 292 13.18 21.21 -28.17
N GLY A 293 12.48 22.32 -28.36
CA GLY A 293 12.81 23.32 -29.36
C GLY A 293 14.19 23.93 -29.16
N ALA A 294 14.53 24.30 -27.93
CA ALA A 294 15.84 24.81 -27.57
C ALA A 294 16.96 23.79 -27.83
N ASN A 295 16.76 22.51 -27.47
CA ASN A 295 17.74 21.45 -27.78
C ASN A 295 17.94 21.23 -29.27
N VAL A 296 16.87 21.27 -30.08
CA VAL A 296 16.99 21.19 -31.56
C VAL A 296 17.73 22.40 -32.10
N PHE A 297 17.42 23.61 -31.63
CA PHE A 297 18.12 24.83 -32.06
C PHE A 297 19.61 24.76 -31.70
N LEU A 298 19.95 24.37 -30.47
CA LEU A 298 21.36 24.24 -30.05
C LEU A 298 22.09 23.13 -30.84
N ALA A 299 21.43 22.04 -31.19
CA ALA A 299 21.99 20.98 -32.02
C ALA A 299 22.36 21.50 -33.42
N LEU A 300 21.45 22.23 -34.07
CA LEU A 300 21.69 22.84 -35.39
C LEU A 300 22.77 23.93 -35.28
N ALA A 301 22.71 24.81 -34.28
CA ALA A 301 23.71 25.83 -34.04
C ALA A 301 25.12 25.23 -33.79
N SER A 302 25.20 24.14 -33.05
CA SER A 302 26.42 23.37 -32.80
C SER A 302 26.99 22.81 -34.11
N SER A 303 26.14 22.15 -34.89
CA SER A 303 26.56 21.52 -36.18
C SER A 303 27.03 22.58 -37.19
N ILE A 304 26.25 23.65 -37.41
CA ILE A 304 26.57 24.73 -38.34
C ILE A 304 27.81 25.50 -37.86
N GLY A 305 27.87 25.80 -36.55
CA GLY A 305 29.00 26.51 -35.95
C GLY A 305 30.31 25.72 -36.05
N ALA A 306 30.26 24.41 -35.83
CA ALA A 306 31.39 23.51 -36.01
C ALA A 306 31.85 23.49 -37.46
N ALA A 307 30.92 23.37 -38.42
CA ALA A 307 31.23 23.36 -39.85
C ALA A 307 31.88 24.68 -40.32
N ALA A 308 31.30 25.83 -39.92
CA ALA A 308 31.81 27.15 -40.25
C ALA A 308 33.22 27.37 -39.67
N ALA A 309 33.42 27.05 -38.41
CA ALA A 309 34.70 27.21 -37.73
C ALA A 309 35.78 26.27 -38.30
N ALA A 310 35.47 25.00 -38.56
CA ALA A 310 36.39 24.05 -39.16
C ALA A 310 36.77 24.45 -40.59
N THR A 311 35.83 24.98 -41.39
CA THR A 311 36.08 25.50 -42.73
C THR A 311 37.01 26.70 -42.69
N SER A 312 36.79 27.66 -41.77
CA SER A 312 37.66 28.86 -41.63
C SER A 312 39.09 28.50 -41.20
N GLN A 313 39.31 27.37 -40.56
CA GLN A 313 40.61 26.83 -40.19
C GLN A 313 41.28 26.03 -41.33
N GLY A 314 40.66 25.91 -42.49
CA GLY A 314 41.19 25.15 -43.63
C GLY A 314 41.10 23.63 -43.45
N CYS A 315 40.25 23.13 -42.57
CA CYS A 315 40.03 21.69 -42.44
C CYS A 315 39.47 21.08 -43.73
N SER A 316 39.80 19.81 -43.99
CA SER A 316 39.28 19.12 -45.16
C SER A 316 37.74 19.05 -45.15
N PRO A 317 37.07 19.11 -46.32
CA PRO A 317 35.61 18.97 -46.40
C PRO A 317 35.09 17.68 -45.75
N VAL A 318 35.89 16.62 -45.76
CA VAL A 318 35.58 15.35 -45.08
C VAL A 318 35.55 15.53 -43.54
N THR A 319 36.56 16.23 -43.00
CA THR A 319 36.62 16.55 -41.55
C THR A 319 35.48 17.44 -41.13
N VAL A 320 35.15 18.46 -41.93
CA VAL A 320 34.02 19.37 -41.67
C VAL A 320 32.71 18.62 -41.61
N ALA A 321 32.46 17.73 -42.59
CA ALA A 321 31.22 16.93 -42.60
C ALA A 321 31.14 15.95 -41.45
N ALA A 322 32.23 15.28 -41.11
CA ALA A 322 32.30 14.36 -39.98
C ALA A 322 32.01 15.07 -38.65
N LEU A 323 32.63 16.24 -38.45
CA LEU A 323 32.44 17.03 -37.24
C LEU A 323 31.00 17.56 -37.12
N ALA A 324 30.44 18.11 -38.18
CA ALA A 324 29.07 18.62 -38.20
C ALA A 324 28.04 17.52 -37.90
N ALA A 325 28.18 16.35 -38.52
CA ALA A 325 27.29 15.21 -38.26
C ALA A 325 27.44 14.65 -36.86
N GLY A 326 28.66 14.56 -36.33
CA GLY A 326 28.93 14.14 -34.96
C GLY A 326 28.33 15.13 -33.95
N CYS A 327 28.51 16.44 -34.16
CA CYS A 327 27.93 17.49 -33.31
C CYS A 327 26.38 17.41 -33.25
N LEU A 328 25.73 17.15 -34.39
CA LEU A 328 24.28 16.99 -34.43
C LEU A 328 23.82 15.82 -33.57
N ARG A 329 24.56 14.72 -33.61
CA ARG A 329 24.21 13.49 -32.86
C ARG A 329 24.44 13.59 -31.35
N LEU A 330 25.34 14.45 -30.89
CA LEU A 330 25.59 14.67 -29.46
C LEU A 330 24.35 15.07 -28.66
N PHE A 331 23.37 15.70 -29.28
CA PHE A 331 22.18 16.21 -28.59
C PHE A 331 21.14 15.14 -28.26
N GLU A 332 21.38 13.88 -28.59
CA GLU A 332 20.64 12.74 -28.05
C GLU A 332 20.86 12.60 -26.51
N GLY A 333 22.06 12.95 -26.00
CA GLY A 333 22.34 12.96 -24.56
C GLY A 333 21.47 13.96 -23.79
N PRO A 334 21.48 15.28 -24.09
CA PRO A 334 20.61 16.27 -23.50
C PRO A 334 19.12 15.92 -23.56
N ARG A 335 18.61 15.29 -24.61
CA ARG A 335 17.24 14.76 -24.70
C ARG A 335 16.99 13.70 -23.64
N GLY A 336 17.93 12.76 -23.47
CA GLY A 336 17.82 11.72 -22.44
C GLY A 336 17.76 12.30 -21.03
N VAL A 337 18.49 13.39 -20.73
CA VAL A 337 18.40 14.11 -19.44
C VAL A 337 17.03 14.77 -19.24
N GLU A 338 16.47 15.35 -20.31
CA GLU A 338 15.14 15.97 -20.27
C GLU A 338 14.04 14.94 -19.97
N ASP A 339 14.07 13.81 -20.67
CA ASP A 339 13.11 12.73 -20.45
C ASP A 339 13.26 12.15 -19.03
N ALA A 340 14.48 11.94 -18.55
CA ALA A 340 14.80 11.50 -17.20
C ALA A 340 14.23 12.44 -16.11
N ALA A 341 14.34 13.77 -16.30
CA ALA A 341 13.78 14.75 -15.37
C ALA A 341 12.25 14.65 -15.30
N GLY A 342 11.58 14.30 -16.41
CA GLY A 342 10.13 14.07 -16.44
C GLY A 342 9.69 12.86 -15.64
N TYR A 343 10.48 11.80 -15.62
CA TYR A 343 10.20 10.57 -14.87
C TYR A 343 10.50 10.69 -13.37
N LEU A 344 11.53 11.44 -13.02
CA LEU A 344 12.07 11.51 -11.67
C LEU A 344 11.03 11.99 -10.64
N ASP A 345 10.21 12.99 -10.97
CA ASP A 345 9.16 13.52 -10.10
C ASP A 345 8.13 12.45 -9.72
N HIS A 346 7.66 11.69 -10.71
CA HIS A 346 6.68 10.63 -10.48
C HIS A 346 7.27 9.48 -9.67
N SER A 347 8.51 9.14 -9.95
CA SER A 347 9.22 8.07 -9.26
C SER A 347 9.58 8.44 -7.82
N LEU A 348 9.97 9.69 -7.56
CA LEU A 348 10.21 10.17 -6.18
C LEU A 348 8.93 10.23 -5.36
N ALA A 349 7.80 10.63 -5.95
CA ALA A 349 6.51 10.59 -5.27
C ALA A 349 6.07 9.15 -4.96
N ALA A 350 6.31 8.21 -5.87
CA ALA A 350 6.08 6.79 -5.66
C ALA A 350 6.99 6.23 -4.57
N ALA A 351 8.28 6.55 -4.62
CA ALA A 351 9.26 6.14 -3.61
C ALA A 351 8.90 6.63 -2.21
N ARG A 352 8.36 7.86 -2.08
CA ARG A 352 7.90 8.41 -0.81
C ARG A 352 6.76 7.59 -0.23
N ARG A 353 5.73 7.26 -1.03
CA ARG A 353 4.61 6.43 -0.57
C ARG A 353 5.07 5.02 -0.15
N LEU A 354 5.96 4.39 -0.92
CA LEU A 354 6.52 3.10 -0.51
C LEU A 354 7.36 3.21 0.77
N TRP A 355 8.10 4.30 0.92
CA TRP A 355 8.86 4.58 2.14
C TRP A 355 7.94 4.72 3.36
N GLU A 356 6.85 5.48 3.23
CA GLU A 356 5.82 5.64 4.26
C GLU A 356 5.24 4.28 4.65
N ILE A 357 4.78 3.49 3.68
CA ILE A 357 4.27 2.13 3.92
C ILE A 357 5.30 1.26 4.65
N CYS A 358 6.57 1.30 4.25
CA CYS A 358 7.61 0.46 4.85
C CYS A 358 8.02 0.91 6.25
N HIS A 359 7.98 2.22 6.55
CA HIS A 359 8.46 2.79 7.82
C HIS A 359 7.34 3.08 8.83
N GLU A 360 6.08 2.97 8.42
CA GLU A 360 4.96 3.01 9.37
C GLU A 360 5.11 1.85 10.36
N PRO A 361 5.12 2.09 11.67
CA PRO A 361 5.22 1.01 12.65
C PRO A 361 3.92 0.19 12.64
N PRO A 362 3.98 -1.12 12.92
CA PRO A 362 2.77 -1.89 13.19
C PRO A 362 2.04 -1.29 14.38
N ARG A 363 0.71 -1.30 14.35
CA ARG A 363 -0.11 -0.79 15.47
C ARG A 363 0.09 -1.61 16.73
N VAL A 364 0.31 -2.89 16.56
CA VAL A 364 0.53 -3.86 17.63
C VAL A 364 1.95 -4.38 17.55
N ALA A 365 2.71 -4.23 18.64
CA ALA A 365 4.04 -4.81 18.75
C ALA A 365 3.93 -6.30 19.10
N ASP A 366 4.76 -7.13 18.48
CA ASP A 366 4.76 -8.57 18.81
C ASP A 366 5.20 -8.81 20.25
N GLY A 367 4.59 -9.81 20.91
CA GLY A 367 4.98 -10.26 22.24
C GLY A 367 6.22 -11.15 22.20
N GLN A 368 6.67 -11.57 23.38
CA GLN A 368 7.87 -12.43 23.50
C GLN A 368 7.56 -13.83 24.02
N GLU A 369 6.38 -14.05 24.60
CA GLU A 369 5.97 -15.31 25.20
C GLU A 369 5.16 -16.13 24.19
N THR A 370 5.42 -17.43 24.09
CA THR A 370 4.59 -18.33 23.28
C THR A 370 3.41 -18.80 24.11
N LEU A 371 2.19 -18.66 23.56
CA LEU A 371 0.98 -19.15 24.18
C LEU A 371 0.80 -20.64 23.89
N GLU A 372 0.82 -21.45 24.94
CA GLU A 372 0.53 -22.89 24.85
C GLU A 372 -0.64 -23.20 25.79
N LEU A 373 -1.77 -23.62 25.24
CA LEU A 373 -2.99 -23.98 25.96
C LEU A 373 -3.35 -25.44 25.69
N ALA A 374 -3.42 -26.26 26.73
CA ALA A 374 -3.84 -27.65 26.62
C ALA A 374 -5.33 -27.79 26.31
N GLY A 375 -6.16 -26.85 26.74
CA GLY A 375 -7.62 -26.83 26.60
C GLY A 375 -8.19 -25.42 26.48
N PRO A 376 -9.51 -25.27 26.67
CA PRO A 376 -10.16 -23.98 26.77
C PRO A 376 -9.49 -23.09 27.83
N ALA A 377 -9.50 -21.78 27.64
CA ALA A 377 -8.92 -20.84 28.58
C ALA A 377 -9.95 -19.77 28.99
N GLU A 378 -9.76 -19.21 30.18
CA GLU A 378 -10.52 -18.05 30.62
C GLU A 378 -10.12 -16.81 29.84
N VAL A 379 -11.09 -15.93 29.60
CA VAL A 379 -10.89 -14.62 28.97
C VAL A 379 -11.37 -13.56 29.93
N SER A 380 -10.55 -12.54 30.19
CA SER A 380 -10.92 -11.44 31.08
C SER A 380 -10.58 -10.08 30.45
N PHE A 381 -11.52 -9.16 30.47
CA PHE A 381 -11.32 -7.76 30.15
C PHE A 381 -11.40 -6.96 31.45
N LYS A 382 -10.34 -6.22 31.79
CA LYS A 382 -10.26 -5.45 33.03
C LYS A 382 -10.15 -3.96 32.75
N GLY A 383 -11.26 -3.24 32.89
CA GLY A 383 -11.31 -1.79 32.74
C GLY A 383 -10.89 -1.30 31.35
N VAL A 384 -11.25 -2.05 30.31
CA VAL A 384 -10.77 -1.81 28.95
C VAL A 384 -11.45 -0.58 28.35
N SER A 385 -10.64 0.38 27.92
CA SER A 385 -11.09 1.55 27.15
C SER A 385 -10.34 1.61 25.82
N TYR A 386 -11.06 1.96 24.76
CA TYR A 386 -10.50 2.02 23.42
C TYR A 386 -11.22 3.03 22.53
N THR A 387 -10.44 3.83 21.79
CA THR A 387 -10.95 4.84 20.84
C THR A 387 -10.32 4.63 19.47
N TYR A 388 -11.12 4.51 18.42
CA TYR A 388 -10.59 4.46 17.05
C TYR A 388 -9.95 5.79 16.66
N ALA A 389 -8.85 5.73 15.91
CA ALA A 389 -8.18 6.93 15.39
C ALA A 389 -9.17 7.81 14.60
N GLY A 390 -9.22 9.10 14.95
CA GLY A 390 -10.15 10.07 14.34
C GLY A 390 -11.60 10.01 14.83
N SER A 391 -11.95 9.11 15.76
CA SER A 391 -13.26 9.10 16.39
C SER A 391 -13.33 10.08 17.58
N PRO A 392 -14.39 10.90 17.70
CA PRO A 392 -14.54 11.83 18.82
C PRO A 392 -14.99 11.13 20.12
N ALA A 393 -15.43 9.87 20.07
CA ALA A 393 -15.95 9.14 21.20
C ALA A 393 -15.29 7.76 21.31
N PRO A 394 -15.07 7.25 22.55
CA PRO A 394 -14.54 5.91 22.77
C PRO A 394 -15.54 4.85 22.30
N ALA A 395 -15.01 3.79 21.71
CA ALA A 395 -15.79 2.60 21.32
C ALA A 395 -16.02 1.67 22.50
N LEU A 396 -15.09 1.63 23.46
CA LEU A 396 -15.24 0.97 24.77
C LEU A 396 -14.78 1.92 25.87
N SER A 397 -15.48 1.92 27.01
CA SER A 397 -15.19 2.77 28.18
C SER A 397 -15.35 1.94 29.45
N ASP A 398 -14.23 1.67 30.12
CA ASP A 398 -14.18 0.89 31.35
C ASP A 398 -14.91 -0.47 31.23
N PHE A 399 -14.70 -1.15 30.11
CA PHE A 399 -15.35 -2.41 29.77
C PHE A 399 -14.71 -3.54 30.57
N CYS A 400 -15.56 -4.28 31.29
CA CYS A 400 -15.19 -5.45 32.08
C CYS A 400 -16.02 -6.66 31.64
N LEU A 401 -15.36 -7.81 31.52
CA LEU A 401 -15.97 -9.10 31.18
C LEU A 401 -15.06 -10.22 31.67
N ASP A 402 -15.62 -11.20 32.35
CA ASP A 402 -14.94 -12.44 32.73
C ASP A 402 -15.70 -13.63 32.15
N VAL A 403 -14.96 -14.47 31.39
CA VAL A 403 -15.48 -15.68 30.75
C VAL A 403 -14.72 -16.87 31.26
N ALA A 404 -15.40 -17.78 31.93
CA ALA A 404 -14.80 -19.02 32.43
C ALA A 404 -14.29 -19.89 31.28
N ALA A 405 -13.26 -20.70 31.53
CA ALA A 405 -12.74 -21.65 30.56
C ALA A 405 -13.84 -22.63 30.10
N GLY A 406 -14.06 -22.73 28.79
CA GLY A 406 -15.10 -23.55 28.19
C GLY A 406 -16.51 -22.95 28.26
N GLY A 407 -16.66 -21.72 28.81
CA GLY A 407 -17.95 -21.04 28.87
C GLY A 407 -18.37 -20.44 27.53
N HIS A 408 -19.67 -20.27 27.36
CA HIS A 408 -20.29 -19.59 26.22
C HIS A 408 -20.87 -18.25 26.67
N VAL A 409 -20.28 -17.16 26.21
CA VAL A 409 -20.75 -15.81 26.52
C VAL A 409 -21.32 -15.16 25.28
N VAL A 410 -22.47 -14.51 25.45
CA VAL A 410 -23.15 -13.76 24.38
C VAL A 410 -23.11 -12.26 24.70
N LEU A 411 -22.52 -11.50 23.77
CA LEU A 411 -22.56 -10.03 23.76
C LEU A 411 -23.77 -9.55 22.96
N VAL A 412 -24.68 -8.83 23.60
CA VAL A 412 -25.83 -8.18 22.97
C VAL A 412 -25.74 -6.66 23.11
N GLY A 413 -26.39 -5.93 22.24
CA GLY A 413 -26.43 -4.46 22.30
C GLY A 413 -26.72 -3.85 20.94
N PRO A 414 -27.06 -2.54 20.87
CA PRO A 414 -27.33 -1.85 19.63
C PRO A 414 -26.10 -1.81 18.70
N SER A 415 -26.33 -1.52 17.41
CA SER A 415 -25.23 -1.31 16.47
C SER A 415 -24.34 -0.15 16.96
N GLY A 416 -23.01 -0.33 16.89
CA GLY A 416 -22.05 0.67 17.39
C GLY A 416 -21.83 0.67 18.90
N SER A 417 -22.37 -0.30 19.66
CA SER A 417 -22.16 -0.37 21.12
C SER A 417 -20.77 -0.83 21.56
N GLY A 418 -19.90 -1.31 20.64
CA GLY A 418 -18.53 -1.73 20.94
C GLY A 418 -18.28 -3.25 20.91
N LYS A 419 -19.29 -4.08 20.58
CA LYS A 419 -19.18 -5.56 20.55
C LYS A 419 -18.04 -6.07 19.67
N THR A 420 -18.04 -5.67 18.41
CA THR A 420 -16.97 -6.05 17.44
C THR A 420 -15.60 -5.48 17.86
N THR A 421 -15.59 -4.35 18.58
CA THR A 421 -14.36 -3.79 19.14
C THR A 421 -13.78 -4.70 20.22
N ALA A 422 -14.61 -5.22 21.13
CA ALA A 422 -14.16 -6.19 22.14
C ALA A 422 -13.58 -7.45 21.48
N ALA A 423 -14.26 -8.00 20.45
CA ALA A 423 -13.75 -9.12 19.67
C ALA A 423 -12.39 -8.81 19.01
N SER A 424 -12.24 -7.63 18.42
CA SER A 424 -11.00 -7.19 17.76
C SER A 424 -9.82 -7.04 18.73
N LEU A 425 -10.09 -6.57 19.95
CA LEU A 425 -9.06 -6.46 21.01
C LEU A 425 -8.64 -7.83 21.54
N LEU A 426 -9.57 -8.79 21.64
CA LEU A 426 -9.24 -10.17 22.02
C LEU A 426 -8.34 -10.85 20.99
N LEU A 427 -8.60 -10.63 19.70
CA LEU A 427 -7.75 -11.11 18.58
C LEU A 427 -6.46 -10.28 18.45
N ARG A 428 -6.30 -9.27 19.25
CA ARG A 428 -5.18 -8.33 19.23
C ARG A 428 -4.94 -7.74 17.85
N TYR A 429 -6.02 -7.24 17.22
CA TYR A 429 -5.93 -6.44 16.00
C TYR A 429 -5.54 -4.99 16.31
N ASP A 430 -5.77 -4.56 17.54
CA ASP A 430 -5.24 -3.33 18.15
C ASP A 430 -5.04 -3.56 19.67
N ASP A 431 -4.29 -2.70 20.33
CA ASP A 431 -4.12 -2.73 21.80
C ASP A 431 -5.05 -1.68 22.46
N PRO A 432 -5.62 -1.92 23.65
CA PRO A 432 -6.50 -0.98 24.35
C PRO A 432 -5.75 0.29 24.77
N ASP A 433 -6.46 1.42 24.87
CA ASP A 433 -5.92 2.69 25.37
C ASP A 433 -5.68 2.64 26.89
N ALA A 434 -6.55 1.93 27.61
CA ALA A 434 -6.45 1.68 29.04
C ALA A 434 -7.05 0.31 29.39
N GLY A 435 -6.67 -0.22 30.54
CA GLY A 435 -7.06 -1.57 30.97
C GLY A 435 -6.25 -2.64 30.26
N GLU A 436 -6.65 -3.90 30.45
CA GLU A 436 -5.95 -5.07 29.92
C GLU A 436 -6.94 -6.14 29.47
N VAL A 437 -6.62 -6.85 28.38
CA VAL A 437 -7.25 -8.10 27.96
C VAL A 437 -6.35 -9.24 28.41
N LEU A 438 -6.89 -10.17 29.17
CA LEU A 438 -6.17 -11.29 29.75
C LEU A 438 -6.66 -12.61 29.13
N LEU A 439 -5.74 -13.53 28.95
CA LEU A 439 -6.00 -14.89 28.53
C LEU A 439 -5.27 -15.86 29.46
N GLY A 440 -6.03 -16.70 30.16
CA GLY A 440 -5.45 -17.56 31.20
C GLY A 440 -4.75 -16.76 32.31
N GLY A 441 -5.26 -15.57 32.67
CA GLY A 441 -4.70 -14.67 33.68
C GLY A 441 -3.51 -13.83 33.21
N THR A 442 -3.01 -14.01 31.96
CA THR A 442 -1.86 -13.27 31.41
C THR A 442 -2.33 -12.28 30.34
N PRO A 443 -1.81 -11.02 30.32
CA PRO A 443 -2.14 -10.05 29.28
C PRO A 443 -1.80 -10.57 27.89
N VAL A 444 -2.76 -10.44 26.94
CA VAL A 444 -2.56 -10.87 25.54
C VAL A 444 -1.38 -10.15 24.87
N SER A 445 -1.00 -8.98 25.38
CA SER A 445 0.13 -8.20 24.89
C SER A 445 1.50 -8.87 25.11
N ARG A 446 1.61 -9.84 26.00
CA ARG A 446 2.84 -10.59 26.24
C ARG A 446 3.10 -11.68 25.21
N TYR A 447 2.03 -12.23 24.62
CA TYR A 447 2.12 -13.35 23.70
C TYR A 447 2.53 -12.92 22.29
N THR A 448 3.25 -13.81 21.59
CA THR A 448 3.49 -13.63 20.17
C THR A 448 2.17 -13.70 19.40
N LEU A 449 2.01 -12.84 18.40
CA LEU A 449 0.77 -12.77 17.61
C LEU A 449 0.47 -14.09 16.90
N ASP A 450 1.50 -14.82 16.47
CA ASP A 450 1.35 -16.12 15.83
C ASP A 450 0.74 -17.16 16.81
N SER A 451 1.29 -17.29 18.02
CA SER A 451 0.77 -18.23 19.02
C SER A 451 -0.62 -17.84 19.51
N LEU A 452 -0.88 -16.54 19.70
CA LEU A 452 -2.19 -16.03 20.08
C LEU A 452 -3.27 -16.36 19.05
N ARG A 453 -2.99 -16.07 17.77
CA ARG A 453 -3.94 -16.28 16.66
C ARG A 453 -4.16 -17.74 16.27
N ARG A 454 -3.29 -18.64 16.72
CA ARG A 454 -3.55 -20.09 16.67
C ARG A 454 -4.53 -20.55 17.73
N CYS A 455 -4.55 -19.91 18.90
CA CYS A 455 -5.42 -20.25 20.02
C CYS A 455 -6.75 -19.52 19.98
N VAL A 456 -6.76 -18.25 19.55
CA VAL A 456 -7.94 -17.38 19.46
C VAL A 456 -8.29 -17.18 17.98
N VAL A 457 -9.43 -17.71 17.56
CA VAL A 457 -9.86 -17.64 16.15
C VAL A 457 -11.21 -16.95 16.04
N GLY A 458 -11.36 -16.07 15.04
CA GLY A 458 -12.58 -15.30 14.80
C GLY A 458 -13.30 -15.70 13.52
N VAL A 459 -14.64 -15.75 13.59
CA VAL A 459 -15.55 -15.80 12.43
C VAL A 459 -16.39 -14.53 12.47
N PHE A 460 -16.18 -13.65 11.51
CA PHE A 460 -16.83 -12.34 11.45
C PHE A 460 -18.05 -12.35 10.52
N GLN A 461 -18.93 -11.37 10.70
CA GLN A 461 -20.12 -11.16 9.88
C GLN A 461 -19.81 -11.15 8.38
N LYS A 462 -18.75 -10.42 7.97
CA LYS A 462 -18.28 -10.42 6.60
C LYS A 462 -17.24 -11.50 6.40
N CYS A 463 -17.64 -12.57 5.72
CA CYS A 463 -16.74 -13.67 5.35
C CYS A 463 -15.90 -13.31 4.14
N GLU A 464 -14.58 -13.30 4.31
CA GLU A 464 -13.64 -13.11 3.19
C GLU A 464 -13.09 -14.47 2.77
N LEU A 465 -13.39 -14.85 1.53
CA LEU A 465 -12.89 -16.05 0.89
C LEU A 465 -11.89 -15.70 -0.20
N LEU A 466 -10.83 -16.50 -0.31
CA LEU A 466 -9.86 -16.38 -1.39
C LEU A 466 -10.45 -16.95 -2.69
N ASP A 467 -10.06 -16.42 -3.83
CA ASP A 467 -10.34 -16.99 -5.15
C ASP A 467 -9.51 -18.27 -5.34
N ALA A 468 -9.96 -19.33 -4.75
CA ALA A 468 -9.29 -20.62 -4.62
C ALA A 468 -10.34 -21.71 -4.42
N SER A 469 -9.92 -22.97 -4.27
CA SER A 469 -10.82 -24.09 -3.99
C SER A 469 -11.38 -24.04 -2.55
N ILE A 470 -12.44 -24.82 -2.32
CA ILE A 470 -12.97 -25.06 -0.96
C ILE A 470 -11.87 -25.62 -0.06
N LEU A 471 -11.08 -26.58 -0.53
CA LEU A 471 -9.97 -27.17 0.21
C LEU A 471 -8.97 -26.10 0.67
N GLU A 472 -8.45 -25.30 -0.27
CA GLU A 472 -7.47 -24.25 0.01
C GLU A 472 -8.03 -23.19 0.97
N ASN A 473 -9.31 -22.85 0.85
CA ASN A 473 -9.97 -21.95 1.77
C ASN A 473 -10.09 -22.52 3.19
N VAL A 474 -10.45 -23.78 3.35
CA VAL A 474 -10.59 -24.41 4.68
C VAL A 474 -9.22 -24.59 5.33
N THR A 475 -8.21 -25.01 4.56
CA THR A 475 -6.86 -25.31 5.06
C THR A 475 -5.96 -24.07 5.20
N LEU A 476 -6.48 -22.85 4.97
CA LEU A 476 -5.70 -21.61 5.00
C LEU A 476 -4.88 -21.43 6.28
N GLY A 477 -5.43 -21.77 7.44
CA GLY A 477 -4.75 -21.68 8.74
C GLY A 477 -3.98 -22.94 9.12
N MET A 478 -4.17 -24.07 8.41
CA MET A 478 -3.58 -25.38 8.69
C MET A 478 -3.33 -26.13 7.37
N PRO A 479 -2.32 -25.73 6.58
CA PRO A 479 -2.08 -26.30 5.23
C PRO A 479 -1.82 -27.80 5.20
N ASP A 480 -1.27 -28.34 6.28
CA ASP A 480 -0.92 -29.77 6.41
C ASP A 480 -2.07 -30.63 6.97
N ALA A 481 -3.28 -30.08 7.09
CA ALA A 481 -4.43 -30.82 7.58
C ALA A 481 -4.79 -31.98 6.66
N SER A 482 -5.07 -33.15 7.25
CA SER A 482 -5.53 -34.29 6.49
C SER A 482 -6.93 -34.05 5.92
N GLU A 483 -7.25 -34.71 4.79
CA GLU A 483 -8.57 -34.61 4.19
C GLU A 483 -9.69 -35.02 5.16
N LYS A 484 -9.42 -35.99 6.05
CA LYS A 484 -10.36 -36.43 7.09
C LYS A 484 -10.67 -35.28 8.08
N GLU A 485 -9.68 -34.48 8.47
CA GLU A 485 -9.87 -33.34 9.35
C GLU A 485 -10.66 -32.22 8.67
N VAL A 486 -10.42 -32.01 7.37
CA VAL A 486 -11.19 -31.08 6.55
C VAL A 486 -12.66 -31.48 6.48
N TRP A 487 -12.95 -32.72 6.17
CA TRP A 487 -14.34 -33.23 6.16
C TRP A 487 -15.01 -33.13 7.52
N ASN A 488 -14.31 -33.45 8.61
CA ASN A 488 -14.85 -33.29 9.96
C ASN A 488 -15.19 -31.80 10.29
N ALA A 489 -14.34 -30.88 9.90
CA ALA A 489 -14.62 -29.43 10.08
C ALA A 489 -15.86 -28.99 9.27
N LEU A 490 -16.00 -29.47 8.04
CA LEU A 490 -17.18 -29.23 7.19
C LEU A 490 -18.45 -29.88 7.76
N GLU A 491 -18.35 -31.05 8.37
CA GLU A 491 -19.47 -31.72 9.05
C GLU A 491 -19.96 -30.93 10.27
N ILE A 492 -19.04 -30.45 11.10
CA ILE A 492 -19.39 -29.63 12.25
C ILE A 492 -20.06 -28.31 11.79
N ALA A 493 -19.58 -27.72 10.70
CA ALA A 493 -20.18 -26.53 10.09
C ALA A 493 -21.46 -26.81 9.29
N CYS A 494 -21.94 -28.05 9.23
CA CYS A 494 -23.10 -28.48 8.45
C CYS A 494 -23.01 -28.15 6.95
N LEU A 495 -21.83 -28.23 6.35
CA LEU A 495 -21.57 -27.93 4.94
C LEU A 495 -21.13 -29.18 4.12
N ALA A 496 -20.70 -30.26 4.80
CA ALA A 496 -20.09 -31.43 4.15
C ALA A 496 -20.96 -32.06 3.05
N ASP A 497 -22.27 -32.24 3.31
CA ASP A 497 -23.17 -32.89 2.36
C ASP A 497 -23.37 -32.06 1.09
N GLU A 498 -23.41 -30.72 1.22
CA GLU A 498 -23.50 -29.85 0.07
C GLU A 498 -22.21 -29.88 -0.76
N VAL A 499 -21.04 -29.88 -0.10
CA VAL A 499 -19.74 -29.97 -0.79
C VAL A 499 -19.59 -31.34 -1.50
N ARG A 500 -20.04 -32.45 -0.90
CA ARG A 500 -20.04 -33.77 -1.54
C ARG A 500 -20.93 -33.85 -2.81
N GLN A 501 -21.95 -32.98 -2.87
CA GLN A 501 -22.87 -32.90 -4.03
C GLN A 501 -22.35 -31.98 -5.13
N MET A 502 -21.33 -31.16 -4.85
CA MET A 502 -20.71 -30.31 -5.87
C MET A 502 -19.91 -31.16 -6.87
N PRO A 503 -19.88 -30.79 -8.17
CA PRO A 503 -19.21 -31.60 -9.21
C PRO A 503 -17.76 -31.93 -8.89
N ASP A 504 -17.00 -30.96 -8.32
CA ASP A 504 -15.58 -31.12 -8.03
C ASP A 504 -15.31 -31.30 -6.51
N GLY A 505 -16.34 -31.44 -5.67
CA GLY A 505 -16.20 -31.65 -4.24
C GLY A 505 -15.33 -30.57 -3.56
N LEU A 506 -14.28 -31.00 -2.85
CA LEU A 506 -13.32 -30.08 -2.20
C LEU A 506 -12.51 -29.22 -3.19
N ALA A 507 -12.37 -29.68 -4.44
CA ALA A 507 -11.66 -28.92 -5.47
C ALA A 507 -12.53 -27.85 -6.14
N THR A 508 -13.82 -27.75 -5.79
CA THR A 508 -14.72 -26.71 -6.30
C THR A 508 -14.18 -25.32 -5.99
N GLY A 509 -14.00 -24.48 -7.02
CA GLY A 509 -13.63 -23.08 -6.88
C GLY A 509 -14.75 -22.28 -6.21
N VAL A 510 -14.39 -21.31 -5.38
CA VAL A 510 -15.40 -20.45 -4.71
C VAL A 510 -15.59 -19.09 -5.43
N GLY A 511 -14.78 -18.83 -6.45
CA GLY A 511 -14.79 -17.58 -7.21
C GLY A 511 -14.29 -16.36 -6.42
N VAL A 512 -14.18 -15.24 -7.11
CA VAL A 512 -13.70 -13.98 -6.50
C VAL A 512 -14.60 -13.57 -5.34
N ALA A 513 -14.03 -13.50 -4.13
CA ALA A 513 -14.71 -13.17 -2.88
C ALA A 513 -15.92 -14.11 -2.58
N GLY A 514 -15.85 -15.38 -3.01
CA GLY A 514 -16.86 -16.40 -2.73
C GLY A 514 -18.18 -16.24 -3.52
N ARG A 515 -18.16 -15.56 -4.66
CA ARG A 515 -19.38 -15.26 -5.45
C ARG A 515 -20.12 -16.49 -5.97
N GLU A 516 -19.46 -17.63 -6.05
CA GLU A 516 -20.06 -18.89 -6.51
C GLU A 516 -20.78 -19.66 -5.38
N LEU A 517 -20.64 -19.19 -4.13
CA LEU A 517 -21.33 -19.74 -2.97
C LEU A 517 -22.47 -18.83 -2.53
N SER A 518 -23.53 -19.44 -1.97
CA SER A 518 -24.54 -18.66 -1.24
C SER A 518 -23.93 -18.02 0.02
N GLY A 519 -24.50 -16.92 0.52
CA GLY A 519 -24.02 -16.27 1.73
C GLY A 519 -23.94 -17.22 2.93
N GLY A 520 -24.91 -18.13 3.08
CA GLY A 520 -24.89 -19.14 4.12
C GLY A 520 -23.83 -20.23 3.93
N GLN A 521 -23.51 -20.61 2.70
CA GLN A 521 -22.39 -21.52 2.40
C GLN A 521 -21.04 -20.85 2.70
N ALA A 522 -20.87 -19.60 2.30
CA ALA A 522 -19.65 -18.82 2.59
C ALA A 522 -19.42 -18.69 4.11
N GLN A 523 -20.46 -18.38 4.89
CA GLN A 523 -20.35 -18.32 6.37
C GLN A 523 -19.97 -19.67 6.98
N ARG A 524 -20.60 -20.78 6.56
CA ARG A 524 -20.25 -22.13 7.05
C ARG A 524 -18.85 -22.55 6.62
N LEU A 525 -18.38 -22.12 5.45
CA LEU A 525 -17.02 -22.38 5.00
C LEU A 525 -15.99 -21.63 5.88
N CYS A 526 -16.25 -20.36 6.21
CA CYS A 526 -15.43 -19.60 7.15
C CYS A 526 -15.44 -20.22 8.56
N LEU A 527 -16.59 -20.75 8.99
CA LEU A 527 -16.67 -21.50 10.25
C LEU A 527 -15.84 -22.80 10.20
N ALA A 528 -15.94 -23.59 9.13
CA ALA A 528 -15.12 -24.78 8.95
C ALA A 528 -13.62 -24.48 8.98
N ARG A 529 -13.17 -23.39 8.32
CA ARG A 529 -11.80 -22.88 8.39
C ARG A 529 -11.36 -22.62 9.83
N ALA A 530 -12.20 -21.93 10.61
CA ALA A 530 -11.92 -21.61 12.00
C ALA A 530 -11.84 -22.88 12.88
N LEU A 531 -12.76 -23.82 12.68
CA LEU A 531 -12.83 -25.06 13.43
C LEU A 531 -11.68 -26.03 13.14
N LEU A 532 -11.17 -26.03 11.92
CA LEU A 532 -10.01 -26.84 11.54
C LEU A 532 -8.77 -26.47 12.36
N MET A 533 -8.62 -25.22 12.74
CA MET A 533 -7.52 -24.73 13.60
C MET A 533 -7.64 -25.23 15.06
N ARG A 534 -8.73 -25.91 15.44
CA ARG A 534 -8.98 -26.40 16.81
C ARG A 534 -8.80 -25.28 17.87
N PRO A 535 -9.52 -24.17 17.75
CA PRO A 535 -9.34 -22.99 18.59
C PRO A 535 -9.59 -23.34 20.06
N LYS A 536 -8.87 -22.68 20.95
CA LYS A 536 -9.11 -22.72 22.39
C LYS A 536 -10.14 -21.67 22.80
N ILE A 537 -10.22 -20.59 22.01
CA ILE A 537 -11.23 -19.55 22.10
C ILE A 537 -11.75 -19.28 20.70
N LEU A 538 -13.06 -19.30 20.55
CA LEU A 538 -13.77 -19.03 19.31
C LEU A 538 -14.59 -17.74 19.46
N VAL A 539 -14.30 -16.76 18.62
CA VAL A 539 -15.05 -15.50 18.53
C VAL A 539 -16.00 -15.58 17.36
N LEU A 540 -17.28 -15.39 17.58
CA LEU A 540 -18.34 -15.50 16.58
C LEU A 540 -19.08 -14.17 16.50
N ASP A 541 -18.95 -13.44 15.37
CA ASP A 541 -19.62 -12.15 15.17
C ASP A 541 -20.70 -12.31 14.09
N GLU A 542 -21.97 -12.33 14.51
CA GLU A 542 -23.16 -12.49 13.67
C GLU A 542 -23.06 -13.66 12.66
N PHE A 543 -22.37 -14.74 13.01
CA PHE A 543 -21.98 -15.83 12.14
C PHE A 543 -23.15 -16.65 11.56
N THR A 544 -24.37 -16.44 12.03
CA THR A 544 -25.58 -17.15 11.58
C THR A 544 -26.55 -16.26 10.80
N ALA A 545 -26.18 -15.03 10.45
CA ALA A 545 -27.07 -14.05 9.84
C ALA A 545 -27.70 -14.53 8.50
N ASN A 546 -26.97 -15.34 7.73
CA ASN A 546 -27.41 -15.85 6.43
C ASN A 546 -27.87 -17.34 6.47
N LEU A 547 -28.10 -17.90 7.67
CA LEU A 547 -28.55 -19.27 7.84
C LEU A 547 -30.05 -19.32 8.17
N ASN A 548 -30.75 -20.35 7.69
CA ASN A 548 -32.10 -20.62 8.13
C ASN A 548 -32.12 -21.19 9.57
N ALA A 549 -33.27 -21.12 10.25
CA ALA A 549 -33.39 -21.50 11.66
C ALA A 549 -32.98 -22.96 11.95
N GLU A 550 -33.26 -23.89 11.04
CA GLU A 550 -32.88 -25.31 11.23
C GLU A 550 -31.36 -25.51 11.21
N LEU A 551 -30.68 -24.92 10.23
CA LEU A 551 -29.22 -24.96 10.13
C LEU A 551 -28.54 -24.26 11.31
N GLN A 552 -29.07 -23.14 11.77
CA GLN A 552 -28.57 -22.43 12.95
C GLN A 552 -28.60 -23.34 14.18
N THR A 553 -29.73 -23.98 14.46
CA THR A 553 -29.86 -24.91 15.59
C THR A 553 -28.88 -26.08 15.48
N LYS A 554 -28.70 -26.65 14.30
CA LYS A 554 -27.74 -27.75 14.07
C LYS A 554 -26.29 -27.31 14.29
N VAL A 555 -25.90 -26.17 13.73
CA VAL A 555 -24.53 -25.63 13.87
C VAL A 555 -24.23 -25.30 15.33
N ARG A 556 -25.16 -24.66 16.07
CA ARG A 556 -24.99 -24.38 17.48
C ARG A 556 -24.86 -25.64 18.32
N ALA A 557 -25.71 -26.65 18.08
CA ALA A 557 -25.64 -27.94 18.77
C ALA A 557 -24.30 -28.66 18.52
N ASN A 558 -23.69 -28.48 17.34
CA ASN A 558 -22.36 -29.02 17.05
C ASN A 558 -21.26 -28.21 17.75
N LEU A 559 -21.34 -26.88 17.77
CA LEU A 559 -20.36 -26.00 18.42
C LEU A 559 -20.25 -26.27 19.93
N ARG A 560 -21.36 -26.57 20.60
CA ARG A 560 -21.39 -26.94 22.04
C ARG A 560 -20.58 -28.20 22.38
N LYS A 561 -20.34 -29.08 21.43
CA LYS A 561 -19.56 -30.30 21.62
C LYS A 561 -18.06 -30.04 21.54
N ILE A 562 -17.65 -28.86 21.10
CA ILE A 562 -16.25 -28.52 20.91
C ILE A 562 -15.67 -27.97 22.22
N PRO A 563 -14.54 -28.49 22.69
CA PRO A 563 -13.91 -27.99 23.91
C PRO A 563 -13.19 -26.65 23.65
N CYS A 564 -13.94 -25.55 23.58
CA CYS A 564 -13.42 -24.18 23.43
C CYS A 564 -14.29 -23.20 24.23
N THR A 565 -13.70 -22.07 24.61
CA THR A 565 -14.43 -20.92 25.15
C THR A 565 -15.03 -20.14 23.97
N ILE A 566 -16.31 -19.77 24.07
CA ILE A 566 -17.02 -19.11 22.97
C ILE A 566 -17.42 -17.70 23.40
N LEU A 567 -17.01 -16.70 22.61
CA LEU A 567 -17.49 -15.33 22.67
C LEU A 567 -18.35 -15.06 21.44
N GLU A 568 -19.66 -15.00 21.61
CA GLU A 568 -20.61 -14.79 20.52
C GLU A 568 -21.20 -13.38 20.56
N ILE A 569 -21.18 -12.68 19.45
CA ILE A 569 -21.85 -11.41 19.23
C ILE A 569 -23.10 -11.68 18.39
N THR A 570 -24.27 -11.35 18.92
CA THR A 570 -25.52 -11.55 18.20
C THR A 570 -26.62 -10.64 18.73
N HIS A 571 -27.65 -10.46 17.92
CA HIS A 571 -28.90 -9.80 18.30
C HIS A 571 -30.07 -10.80 18.38
N ARG A 572 -29.80 -12.10 18.37
CA ARG A 572 -30.81 -13.16 18.30
C ARG A 572 -31.11 -13.75 19.68
N LEU A 573 -32.41 -13.93 19.96
CA LEU A 573 -32.91 -14.47 21.20
C LEU A 573 -32.56 -15.95 21.44
N ASP A 574 -32.50 -16.75 20.35
CA ASP A 574 -32.15 -18.16 20.44
C ASP A 574 -30.72 -18.40 20.96
N ALA A 575 -29.78 -17.55 20.59
CA ALA A 575 -28.42 -17.60 21.10
C ALA A 575 -28.33 -17.18 22.56
N VAL A 576 -29.09 -16.17 22.94
CA VAL A 576 -29.17 -15.63 24.30
C VAL A 576 -29.69 -16.68 25.26
N ALA A 577 -30.72 -17.44 24.86
CA ALA A 577 -31.32 -18.51 25.69
C ALA A 577 -30.35 -19.66 26.00
N GLU A 578 -29.30 -19.81 25.18
CA GLU A 578 -28.35 -20.91 25.29
C GLU A 578 -27.01 -20.53 25.94
N ALA A 579 -26.81 -19.27 26.28
CA ALA A 579 -25.57 -18.73 26.82
C ALA A 579 -25.44 -18.99 28.34
N ASP A 580 -24.20 -19.28 28.80
CA ASP A 580 -23.87 -19.35 30.21
C ASP A 580 -23.86 -17.96 30.86
N LEU A 581 -23.46 -16.95 30.10
CA LEU A 581 -23.38 -15.56 30.50
C LEU A 581 -23.82 -14.66 29.35
N ILE A 582 -24.67 -13.71 29.64
CA ILE A 582 -25.10 -12.67 28.72
C ILE A 582 -24.56 -11.34 29.19
N LEU A 583 -24.05 -10.52 28.30
CA LEU A 583 -23.58 -9.19 28.58
C LEU A 583 -24.25 -8.20 27.64
N LEU A 584 -25.01 -7.25 28.22
CA LEU A 584 -25.64 -6.16 27.48
C LEU A 584 -24.69 -4.96 27.42
N LEU A 585 -24.31 -4.57 26.20
CA LEU A 585 -23.40 -3.47 25.94
C LEU A 585 -24.15 -2.29 25.29
N ASP A 586 -24.03 -1.09 25.88
CA ASP A 586 -24.51 0.16 25.27
C ASP A 586 -23.43 1.24 25.34
N ARG A 587 -23.18 1.92 24.23
CA ARG A 587 -22.19 3.03 24.09
C ARG A 587 -20.83 2.72 24.75
N GLY A 588 -20.34 1.52 24.52
CA GLY A 588 -19.04 1.08 25.03
C GLY A 588 -18.98 0.68 26.50
N ARG A 589 -20.13 0.61 27.20
CA ARG A 589 -20.20 0.25 28.61
C ARG A 589 -21.09 -0.95 28.83
N THR A 590 -20.74 -1.76 29.80
CA THR A 590 -21.60 -2.85 30.29
C THR A 590 -22.80 -2.27 31.05
N VAL A 591 -24.01 -2.57 30.58
CA VAL A 591 -25.27 -2.14 31.20
C VAL A 591 -25.78 -3.21 32.15
N ALA A 592 -25.75 -4.47 31.74
CA ALA A 592 -26.15 -5.61 32.53
C ALA A 592 -25.30 -6.84 32.19
N SER A 593 -25.04 -7.71 33.15
CA SER A 593 -24.29 -8.95 32.96
C SER A 593 -24.79 -10.03 33.90
N GLY A 594 -25.08 -11.21 33.38
CA GLY A 594 -25.56 -12.34 34.20
C GLY A 594 -26.11 -13.48 33.34
N PRO A 595 -26.55 -14.59 33.97
CA PRO A 595 -27.34 -15.61 33.31
C PRO A 595 -28.73 -15.04 32.90
N LEU A 596 -29.39 -15.71 31.94
CA LEU A 596 -30.65 -15.23 31.37
C LEU A 596 -31.69 -14.85 32.41
N ASP A 597 -31.92 -15.71 33.40
CA ASP A 597 -32.94 -15.51 34.48
C ASP A 597 -32.68 -14.22 35.31
N ALA A 598 -31.41 -13.89 35.54
CA ALA A 598 -31.03 -12.71 36.29
C ALA A 598 -31.29 -11.43 35.49
N ILE A 599 -30.91 -11.39 34.22
CA ILE A 599 -31.06 -10.20 33.37
C ILE A 599 -32.52 -9.99 32.93
N GLU A 600 -33.31 -11.05 32.76
CA GLU A 600 -34.75 -10.93 32.50
C GLU A 600 -35.51 -10.32 33.70
N SER A 601 -35.08 -10.64 34.90
CA SER A 601 -35.70 -10.08 36.13
C SER A 601 -35.46 -8.57 36.30
N GLU A 602 -34.35 -8.06 35.77
CA GLU A 602 -34.00 -6.63 35.74
C GLU A 602 -34.73 -5.84 34.61
N GLY A 603 -35.42 -6.51 33.71
CA GLY A 603 -36.17 -5.89 32.60
C GLY A 603 -35.31 -5.30 31.48
N SER A 604 -34.00 -5.18 31.66
CA SER A 604 -33.07 -4.51 30.73
C SER A 604 -32.96 -5.20 29.38
N LEU A 605 -33.00 -6.54 29.35
CA LEU A 605 -32.96 -7.34 28.14
C LEU A 605 -34.28 -7.25 27.35
N ARG A 606 -35.39 -7.30 28.05
CA ARG A 606 -36.73 -7.17 27.50
C ARG A 606 -36.92 -5.81 26.85
N ASP A 607 -36.48 -4.75 27.51
CA ASP A 607 -36.51 -3.39 26.98
C ASP A 607 -35.63 -3.24 25.74
N PHE A 608 -34.47 -3.88 25.73
CA PHE A 608 -33.59 -3.89 24.55
C PHE A 608 -34.24 -4.57 23.35
N PHE A 609 -34.75 -5.79 23.53
CA PHE A 609 -35.37 -6.52 22.41
C PHE A 609 -36.70 -5.91 21.96
N THR A 610 -37.48 -5.33 22.87
CA THR A 610 -38.73 -4.63 22.51
C THR A 610 -38.51 -3.32 21.76
N LYS A 611 -37.39 -2.65 21.97
CA LYS A 611 -37.03 -1.40 21.27
C LYS A 611 -36.32 -1.63 19.93
N ASN A 612 -35.70 -2.78 19.73
CA ASN A 612 -34.84 -3.04 18.57
C ASN A 612 -35.34 -4.17 17.64
N LEU A 613 -36.51 -4.78 17.94
CA LEU A 613 -37.32 -5.63 17.07
C LEU A 613 -38.55 -4.88 16.57
#